data_30848cbf774772a6a5950d41d826ff5b
#
_entry.id   30848cbf774772a6a5950d41d826ff5b
#
_cell.length_a   1.000
_cell.length_b   1.000
_cell.length_c   1.000
_cell.angle_alpha   90.00
_cell.angle_beta   90.00
_cell.angle_gamma   90.00
#
_symmetry.space_group_name_H-M   'P 1'
#
loop_
_entity.id
_entity.type
_entity.pdbx_description
1 polymer ?
#
loop_
_entity_poly.entity_id
_entity_poly.type
_entity_poly.pdbx_seq_one_letter_code
_entity_poly.pdbx_strand_id
1 'polypeptide(L)'
;MSASIYEQDLATSKGVRIIYNATPLEVVKNNSTLDVKFGYTETIDSKLKQTGETFNLAANQVLKAIGQNLSEEINSLKISNGKIYVDQNGQTNISNIWAGGDCVTTGDDLTVTAVAQGRDAAIDINSQLMKQIKKEGQ
;
A
#
# COMPACT_ATOMS: atom_id res chain seq x y z
N MET A 1 11.70 5.26 5.41
CA MET A 1 11.71 4.43 4.19
C MET A 1 11.38 3.00 4.60
N SER A 2 10.51 2.31 3.88
CA SER A 2 10.08 0.93 4.22
C SER A 2 11.01 -0.16 3.68
N ALA A 3 11.91 0.15 2.75
CA ALA A 3 12.90 -0.78 2.23
C ALA A 3 13.85 -1.29 3.33
N SER A 4 14.13 -2.59 3.36
CA SER A 4 15.07 -3.20 4.29
C SER A 4 16.51 -2.68 4.07
N ILE A 5 17.37 -2.84 5.07
CA ILE A 5 18.79 -2.47 4.95
C ILE A 5 19.43 -3.24 3.79
N TYR A 6 19.12 -4.53 3.64
CA TYR A 6 19.63 -5.36 2.54
C TYR A 6 19.25 -4.79 1.16
N GLU A 7 18.00 -4.35 0.97
CA GLU A 7 17.55 -3.76 -0.29
C GLU A 7 18.23 -2.43 -0.57
N GLN A 8 18.43 -1.61 0.46
CA GLN A 8 19.15 -0.35 0.35
C GLN A 8 20.62 -0.56 -0.04
N ASP A 9 21.31 -1.50 0.61
CA ASP A 9 22.70 -1.85 0.33
C ASP A 9 22.84 -2.44 -1.08
N LEU A 10 21.91 -3.30 -1.49
CA LEU A 10 21.90 -3.85 -2.84
C LEU A 10 21.72 -2.74 -3.90
N ALA A 11 20.79 -1.83 -3.69
CA ALA A 11 20.56 -0.71 -4.60
C ALA A 11 21.82 0.17 -4.72
N THR A 12 22.41 0.57 -3.61
CA THR A 12 23.62 1.42 -3.60
C THR A 12 24.84 0.70 -4.21
N SER A 13 24.97 -0.61 -4.01
CA SER A 13 26.03 -1.43 -4.65
C SER A 13 25.92 -1.46 -6.19
N LYS A 14 24.71 -1.20 -6.73
CA LYS A 14 24.43 -1.09 -8.18
C LYS A 14 24.51 0.35 -8.69
N GLY A 15 25.00 1.28 -7.87
CA GLY A 15 25.17 2.69 -8.25
C GLY A 15 23.91 3.56 -8.05
N VAL A 16 22.86 3.04 -7.42
CA VAL A 16 21.69 3.86 -7.08
C VAL A 16 22.03 4.81 -5.94
N ARG A 17 21.79 6.10 -6.16
CA ARG A 17 21.94 7.11 -5.11
C ARG A 17 20.63 7.25 -4.33
N ILE A 18 20.68 7.01 -3.03
CA ILE A 18 19.54 7.22 -2.13
C ILE A 18 19.69 8.61 -1.48
N ILE A 19 18.65 9.43 -1.59
CA ILE A 19 18.58 10.73 -0.92
C ILE A 19 17.50 10.63 0.15
N TYR A 20 17.91 10.73 1.41
CA TYR A 20 17.00 10.68 2.55
C TYR A 20 16.40 12.05 2.85
N ASN A 21 15.30 12.05 3.60
CA ASN A 21 14.63 13.26 4.08
C ASN A 21 14.32 14.25 2.95
N ALA A 22 13.87 13.74 1.81
CA ALA A 22 13.46 14.53 0.67
C ALA A 22 12.07 14.12 0.17
N THR A 23 11.26 15.09 -0.22
CA THR A 23 9.94 14.89 -0.81
C THR A 23 9.87 15.55 -2.18
N PRO A 24 9.29 14.90 -3.21
CA PRO A 24 9.08 15.55 -4.49
C PRO A 24 8.01 16.65 -4.35
N LEU A 25 8.29 17.81 -4.92
CA LEU A 25 7.40 18.98 -4.91
C LEU A 25 6.77 19.21 -6.27
N GLU A 26 7.56 19.09 -7.33
CA GLU A 26 7.14 19.44 -8.68
C GLU A 26 7.92 18.62 -9.71
N VAL A 27 7.28 18.30 -10.83
CA VAL A 27 7.93 17.70 -12.00
C VAL A 27 7.57 18.54 -13.22
N VAL A 28 8.57 19.12 -13.85
CA VAL A 28 8.43 19.96 -15.05
C VAL A 28 9.04 19.24 -16.23
N LYS A 29 8.30 19.15 -17.34
CA LYS A 29 8.83 18.61 -18.58
C LYS A 29 9.53 19.69 -19.40
N ASN A 30 10.81 19.50 -19.68
CA ASN A 30 11.65 20.36 -20.50
C ASN A 30 12.09 19.59 -21.76
N ASN A 31 11.38 19.77 -22.87
CA ASN A 31 11.66 19.07 -24.14
C ASN A 31 11.71 17.52 -23.95
N SER A 32 12.91 16.95 -23.95
CA SER A 32 13.17 15.51 -23.80
C SER A 32 13.54 15.07 -22.38
N THR A 33 13.62 15.98 -21.44
CA THR A 33 14.01 15.73 -20.05
C THR A 33 12.92 16.16 -19.08
N LEU A 34 13.00 15.65 -17.86
CA LEU A 34 12.17 16.05 -16.73
C LEU A 34 13.07 16.76 -15.72
N ASP A 35 12.61 17.86 -15.19
CA ASP A 35 13.23 18.55 -14.06
C ASP A 35 12.37 18.32 -12.83
N VAL A 36 12.93 17.64 -11.82
CA VAL A 36 12.22 17.26 -10.61
C VAL A 36 12.74 18.09 -9.44
N LYS A 37 11.86 18.89 -8.87
CA LYS A 37 12.16 19.69 -7.68
C LYS A 37 11.82 18.90 -6.43
N PHE A 38 12.75 18.83 -5.50
CA PHE A 38 12.60 18.23 -4.18
C PHE A 38 12.75 19.26 -3.08
N GLY A 39 12.03 19.06 -1.98
CA GLY A 39 12.24 19.78 -0.74
C GLY A 39 12.84 18.86 0.31
N TYR A 40 13.77 19.37 1.12
CA TYR A 40 14.23 18.65 2.30
C TYR A 40 13.15 18.65 3.39
N THR A 41 13.10 17.55 4.14
CA THR A 41 12.12 17.34 5.22
C THR A 41 12.83 16.99 6.52
N GLU A 42 12.22 17.35 7.62
CA GLU A 42 12.60 16.95 8.98
C GLU A 42 11.39 16.43 9.74
N THR A 43 11.62 15.63 10.77
CA THR A 43 10.54 15.12 11.62
C THR A 43 10.44 15.98 12.87
N ILE A 44 9.34 16.72 13.01
CA ILE A 44 9.01 17.53 14.19
C ILE A 44 7.68 17.00 14.76
N ASP A 45 7.65 16.65 16.04
CA ASP A 45 6.46 16.10 16.73
C ASP A 45 5.83 14.91 15.98
N SER A 46 6.66 13.98 15.52
CA SER A 46 6.27 12.79 14.74
C SER A 46 5.58 13.11 13.39
N LYS A 47 5.68 14.33 12.90
CA LYS A 47 5.17 14.76 11.59
C LYS A 47 6.32 15.23 10.71
N LEU A 48 6.27 14.81 9.44
CA LEU A 48 7.20 15.32 8.43
C LEU A 48 6.83 16.77 8.09
N LYS A 49 7.82 17.67 8.18
CA LYS A 49 7.72 19.07 7.79
C LYS A 49 8.81 19.41 6.79
N GLN A 50 8.54 20.32 5.87
CA GLN A 50 9.55 20.83 4.95
C GLN A 50 10.44 21.84 5.68
N THR A 51 11.76 21.77 5.43
CA THR A 51 12.74 22.71 5.99
C THR A 51 12.76 24.05 5.28
N GLY A 52 12.18 24.11 4.08
CA GLY A 52 12.25 25.26 3.16
C GLY A 52 13.42 25.17 2.16
N GLU A 53 14.39 24.29 2.39
CA GLU A 53 15.47 24.05 1.43
C GLU A 53 15.03 23.15 0.30
N THR A 54 15.47 23.41 -0.93
CA THR A 54 15.10 22.65 -2.12
C THR A 54 16.30 22.34 -2.99
N PHE A 55 16.18 21.29 -3.83
CA PHE A 55 17.14 20.98 -4.88
C PHE A 55 16.43 20.41 -6.11
N ASN A 56 17.07 20.44 -7.27
CA ASN A 56 16.55 19.93 -8.51
C ASN A 56 17.39 18.77 -9.03
N LEU A 57 16.74 17.80 -9.67
CA LEU A 57 17.38 16.72 -10.40
C LEU A 57 16.80 16.62 -11.79
N ALA A 58 17.68 16.61 -12.80
CA ALA A 58 17.27 16.28 -14.16
C ALA A 58 17.14 14.75 -14.32
N ALA A 59 16.09 14.31 -15.00
CA ALA A 59 15.81 12.90 -15.25
C ALA A 59 15.22 12.68 -16.65
N ASN A 60 15.45 11.51 -17.21
CA ASN A 60 14.75 11.08 -18.42
C ASN A 60 13.42 10.38 -18.08
N GLN A 61 13.32 9.82 -16.88
CA GLN A 61 12.15 9.11 -16.40
C GLN A 61 11.98 9.28 -14.90
N VAL A 62 10.75 9.40 -14.44
CA VAL A 62 10.37 9.43 -13.01
C VAL A 62 9.40 8.30 -12.75
N LEU A 63 9.74 7.44 -11.79
CA LEU A 63 8.90 6.33 -11.35
C LEU A 63 8.44 6.59 -9.91
N LYS A 64 7.14 6.43 -9.65
CA LYS A 64 6.56 6.53 -8.31
C LYS A 64 6.44 5.14 -7.68
N ALA A 65 7.06 4.95 -6.52
CA ALA A 65 6.95 3.76 -5.68
C ALA A 65 6.75 4.18 -4.22
N ILE A 66 5.67 4.93 -3.97
CA ILE A 66 5.41 5.63 -2.69
C ILE A 66 4.40 4.90 -1.80
N GLY A 67 4.05 3.66 -2.14
CA GLY A 67 2.99 2.90 -1.48
C GLY A 67 1.59 3.30 -1.95
N GLN A 68 0.60 2.68 -1.33
CA GLN A 68 -0.82 2.89 -1.63
C GLN A 68 -1.59 3.06 -0.34
N ASN A 69 -2.65 3.85 -0.39
CA ASN A 69 -3.66 3.97 0.66
C ASN A 69 -4.98 3.44 0.15
N LEU A 70 -5.79 2.94 1.08
CA LEU A 70 -7.17 2.55 0.76
C LEU A 70 -7.95 3.80 0.29
N SER A 71 -8.76 3.64 -0.78
CA SER A 71 -9.63 4.73 -1.25
C SER A 71 -10.69 5.07 -0.21
N GLU A 72 -10.96 6.37 -0.03
CA GLU A 72 -12.00 6.86 0.91
C GLU A 72 -13.43 6.56 0.42
N GLU A 73 -13.62 6.13 -0.82
CA GLU A 73 -14.94 5.87 -1.41
C GLU A 73 -15.62 4.58 -0.91
N ILE A 74 -14.97 3.83 0.00
CA ILE A 74 -15.51 2.57 0.55
C ILE A 74 -16.31 2.84 1.84
N ASN A 75 -17.32 3.67 1.75
CA ASN A 75 -18.05 4.23 2.90
C ASN A 75 -18.86 3.20 3.74
N SER A 76 -19.08 1.99 3.26
CA SER A 76 -19.88 0.96 3.96
C SER A 76 -19.04 -0.10 4.68
N LEU A 77 -17.74 -0.19 4.37
CA LEU A 77 -16.83 -1.14 5.02
C LEU A 77 -16.28 -0.55 6.32
N LYS A 78 -16.17 -1.41 7.34
CA LYS A 78 -15.48 -1.06 8.58
C LYS A 78 -13.98 -0.94 8.31
N ILE A 79 -13.43 0.25 8.52
CA ILE A 79 -12.01 0.54 8.38
C ILE A 79 -11.36 0.63 9.77
N SER A 80 -10.20 0.03 9.92
CA SER A 80 -9.38 0.11 11.12
C SER A 80 -7.91 0.30 10.70
N ASN A 81 -7.25 1.33 11.23
CA ASN A 81 -5.86 1.67 10.91
C ASN A 81 -5.57 1.81 9.41
N GLY A 82 -6.52 2.37 8.64
CA GLY A 82 -6.38 2.55 7.19
C GLY A 82 -6.53 1.27 6.36
N LYS A 83 -6.96 0.14 6.98
CA LYS A 83 -7.19 -1.15 6.32
C LYS A 83 -8.63 -1.62 6.56
N ILE A 84 -9.15 -2.47 5.68
CA ILE A 84 -10.48 -3.10 5.80
C ILE A 84 -10.45 -4.09 6.96
N TYR A 85 -11.36 -3.93 7.90
CA TYR A 85 -11.54 -4.91 8.97
C TYR A 85 -12.19 -6.18 8.42
N VAL A 86 -11.57 -7.33 8.71
CA VAL A 86 -12.09 -8.67 8.38
C VAL A 86 -11.99 -9.58 9.61
N ASP A 87 -12.83 -10.62 9.63
CA ASP A 87 -12.74 -11.70 10.61
C ASP A 87 -11.65 -12.73 10.24
N GLN A 88 -11.61 -13.85 10.96
CA GLN A 88 -10.62 -14.93 10.76
C GLN A 88 -10.72 -15.61 9.39
N ASN A 89 -11.87 -15.52 8.74
CA ASN A 89 -12.15 -16.13 7.44
C ASN A 89 -12.08 -15.12 6.29
N GLY A 90 -11.68 -13.89 6.57
CA GLY A 90 -11.63 -12.80 5.60
C GLY A 90 -12.97 -12.12 5.33
N GLN A 91 -14.05 -12.46 6.07
CA GLN A 91 -15.34 -11.82 5.89
C GLN A 91 -15.35 -10.41 6.48
N THR A 92 -15.92 -9.46 5.74
CA THR A 92 -16.06 -8.06 6.17
C THR A 92 -17.29 -7.89 7.09
N ASN A 93 -17.53 -6.65 7.53
CA ASN A 93 -18.76 -6.29 8.23
C ASN A 93 -20.02 -6.33 7.34
N ILE A 94 -19.89 -6.50 6.04
CA ILE A 94 -21.00 -6.61 5.10
C ILE A 94 -21.15 -8.07 4.73
N SER A 95 -22.36 -8.60 4.87
CA SER A 95 -22.68 -9.97 4.48
C SER A 95 -22.34 -10.23 3.01
N ASN A 96 -21.81 -11.40 2.69
CA ASN A 96 -21.43 -11.84 1.35
C ASN A 96 -20.27 -11.04 0.71
N ILE A 97 -19.48 -10.33 1.52
CA ILE A 97 -18.27 -9.63 1.06
C ILE A 97 -17.07 -10.10 1.87
N TRP A 98 -16.06 -10.60 1.19
CA TRP A 98 -14.75 -10.98 1.75
C TRP A 98 -13.66 -10.08 1.18
N ALA A 99 -12.58 -9.91 1.92
CA ALA A 99 -11.39 -9.19 1.49
C ALA A 99 -10.12 -9.87 1.99
N GLY A 100 -9.03 -9.69 1.28
CA GLY A 100 -7.72 -10.23 1.63
C GLY A 100 -6.58 -9.43 0.98
N GLY A 101 -5.34 -9.77 1.32
CA GLY A 101 -4.14 -9.08 0.86
C GLY A 101 -3.79 -7.85 1.68
N ASP A 102 -2.98 -6.96 1.13
CA ASP A 102 -2.41 -5.81 1.84
C ASP A 102 -3.45 -4.79 2.32
N CYS A 103 -4.68 -4.84 1.78
CA CYS A 103 -5.75 -3.92 2.15
C CYS A 103 -6.51 -4.31 3.42
N VAL A 104 -6.25 -5.46 4.03
CA VAL A 104 -6.96 -5.93 5.24
C VAL A 104 -6.15 -5.81 6.51
N THR A 105 -6.84 -5.87 7.66
CA THR A 105 -6.20 -5.68 8.99
C THR A 105 -5.42 -6.89 9.48
N THR A 106 -5.51 -8.04 8.81
CA THR A 106 -4.93 -9.33 9.26
C THR A 106 -3.79 -9.77 8.35
N GLY A 107 -2.78 -10.43 8.94
CA GLY A 107 -1.64 -10.98 8.22
C GLY A 107 -0.55 -9.95 7.89
N ASP A 108 0.53 -10.44 7.30
CA ASP A 108 1.64 -9.62 6.83
C ASP A 108 1.42 -9.17 5.38
N ASP A 109 1.95 -8.01 5.00
CA ASP A 109 1.86 -7.47 3.63
C ASP A 109 2.83 -8.24 2.69
N LEU A 110 2.54 -9.53 2.48
CA LEU A 110 3.32 -10.46 1.68
C LEU A 110 2.44 -11.17 0.63
N THR A 111 3.01 -11.43 -0.53
CA THR A 111 2.32 -12.15 -1.62
C THR A 111 1.78 -13.52 -1.16
N VAL A 112 2.56 -14.26 -0.37
CA VAL A 112 2.15 -15.57 0.14
C VAL A 112 0.96 -15.47 1.10
N THR A 113 0.90 -14.40 1.90
CA THR A 113 -0.22 -14.11 2.79
C THR A 113 -1.47 -13.79 1.98
N ALA A 114 -1.35 -12.94 0.95
CA ALA A 114 -2.47 -12.59 0.09
C ALA A 114 -3.08 -13.82 -0.62
N VAL A 115 -2.24 -14.74 -1.11
CA VAL A 115 -2.68 -16.00 -1.72
C VAL A 115 -3.40 -16.90 -0.71
N ALA A 116 -2.86 -17.03 0.51
CA ALA A 116 -3.47 -17.81 1.58
C ALA A 116 -4.85 -17.25 1.96
N GLN A 117 -4.95 -15.93 2.15
CA GLN A 117 -6.22 -15.27 2.48
C GLN A 117 -7.26 -15.42 1.37
N GLY A 118 -6.87 -15.35 0.10
CA GLY A 118 -7.77 -15.61 -1.02
C GLY A 118 -8.32 -17.03 -1.03
N ARG A 119 -7.47 -18.03 -0.74
CA ARG A 119 -7.88 -19.43 -0.59
C ARG A 119 -8.87 -19.58 0.59
N ASP A 120 -8.56 -19.02 1.74
CA ASP A 120 -9.35 -19.19 2.95
C ASP A 120 -10.72 -18.51 2.81
N ALA A 121 -10.77 -17.34 2.19
CA ALA A 121 -12.01 -16.68 1.81
C ALA A 121 -12.87 -17.54 0.87
N ALA A 122 -12.26 -18.14 -0.16
CA ALA A 122 -12.98 -19.01 -1.09
C ALA A 122 -13.57 -20.26 -0.41
N ILE A 123 -12.85 -20.84 0.55
CA ILE A 123 -13.34 -21.98 1.36
C ILE A 123 -14.55 -21.56 2.20
N ASP A 124 -14.48 -20.40 2.86
CA ASP A 124 -15.59 -19.91 3.67
C ASP A 124 -16.81 -19.56 2.82
N ILE A 125 -16.65 -18.87 1.69
CA ILE A 125 -17.70 -18.57 0.71
C ILE A 125 -18.41 -19.87 0.30
N ASN A 126 -17.66 -20.89 -0.12
CA ASN A 126 -18.24 -22.17 -0.50
C ASN A 126 -19.01 -22.82 0.65
N SER A 127 -18.47 -22.79 1.86
CA SER A 127 -19.13 -23.33 3.04
C SER A 127 -20.46 -22.63 3.34
N GLN A 128 -20.51 -21.30 3.22
CA GLN A 128 -21.73 -20.52 3.44
C GLN A 128 -22.78 -20.80 2.37
N LEU A 129 -22.39 -20.83 1.10
CA LEU A 129 -23.30 -21.15 -0.01
C LEU A 129 -23.88 -22.56 0.11
N MET A 130 -23.08 -23.57 0.46
CA MET A 130 -23.57 -24.93 0.64
C MET A 130 -24.54 -25.08 1.82
N LYS A 131 -24.39 -24.27 2.88
CA LYS A 131 -25.35 -24.21 3.99
C LYS A 131 -26.68 -23.57 3.57
N GLN A 132 -26.66 -22.54 2.71
CA GLN A 132 -27.88 -21.92 2.18
C GLN A 132 -28.66 -22.86 1.30
N ILE A 133 -28.01 -23.53 0.34
CA ILE A 133 -28.66 -24.52 -0.55
C ILE A 133 -29.35 -25.64 0.25
N LYS A 134 -28.70 -26.12 1.32
CA LYS A 134 -29.31 -27.16 2.19
C LYS A 134 -30.52 -26.68 2.96
N LYS A 135 -30.64 -25.39 3.27
CA LYS A 135 -31.81 -24.82 3.96
C LYS A 135 -32.99 -24.58 3.02
N GLU A 136 -32.72 -24.27 1.75
CA GLU A 136 -33.74 -24.00 0.74
C GLU A 136 -34.30 -25.28 0.11
N GLY A 137 -33.60 -26.41 0.27
CA GLY A 137 -34.04 -27.76 -0.22
C GLY A 137 -34.79 -28.61 0.79
N GLN A 138 -35.15 -28.06 1.97
CA GLN A 138 -36.01 -28.67 2.98
C GLN A 138 -37.35 -27.95 3.05
#